data_bd8fa68179b6e31326811051c90adbf3
#
_entry.id   bd8fa68179b6e31326811051c90adbf3
#
_cell.length_a   1.000
_cell.length_b   1.000
_cell.length_c   1.000
_cell.angle_alpha   90.00
_cell.angle_beta   90.00
_cell.angle_gamma   90.00
#
_symmetry.space_group_name_H-M   'P 1'
#
loop_
_entity.id
_entity.type
_entity.pdbx_description
1 polymer ?
#
loop_
_entity_poly.entity_id
_entity_poly.type
_entity_poly.pdbx_seq_one_letter_code
_entity_poly.pdbx_strand_id
1 'polypeptide(L)'
;MSKGDIFAITPSTSATLLKAAAGISGAGAVTLLTNDVSPSGTGYKLLFTSAGNDTGITFTITGIKVGSLTGEATTEVVTGASAGTASSSNFYTVVTSVVESGASAGNVSIGTTGSLAFGRTRIKSVYYVGAGSAGSLKFNLNSVSGTLLLQVDTPASSSSFADSVTIPDEGILTQRSNSSSDFTILTLSNITNVTVFCG
;
A
#
# COMPACT_ATOMS: atom_id res chain seq x y z
N MET A 1 3.10 -21.12 23.34
CA MET A 1 3.48 -20.41 22.10
C MET A 1 2.25 -20.39 21.20
N SER A 2 1.68 -19.22 20.96
CA SER A 2 0.64 -19.08 19.95
C SER A 2 1.29 -19.37 18.60
N LYS A 3 0.78 -20.34 17.86
CA LYS A 3 1.13 -20.56 16.47
C LYS A 3 0.66 -19.31 15.74
N GLY A 4 1.59 -18.41 15.37
CA GLY A 4 1.25 -17.26 14.55
C GLY A 4 0.63 -17.76 13.24
N ASP A 5 -0.58 -17.32 12.97
CA ASP A 5 -1.24 -17.67 11.70
C ASP A 5 -0.41 -17.09 10.55
N ILE A 6 0.05 -17.97 9.66
CA ILE A 6 0.70 -17.54 8.43
C ILE A 6 -0.40 -17.05 7.49
N PHE A 7 -0.30 -15.78 7.07
CA PHE A 7 -1.22 -15.20 6.11
C PHE A 7 -0.49 -14.80 4.83
N ALA A 8 -1.17 -14.96 3.71
CA ALA A 8 -0.66 -14.64 2.39
C ALA A 8 -1.22 -13.29 1.92
N ILE A 9 -0.36 -12.40 1.45
CA ILE A 9 -0.74 -11.10 0.92
C ILE A 9 -0.23 -10.99 -0.50
N THR A 10 -1.15 -10.72 -1.42
CA THR A 10 -0.83 -10.38 -2.81
C THR A 10 -1.11 -8.90 -3.02
N PRO A 11 -0.09 -8.08 -3.29
CA PRO A 11 -0.29 -6.67 -3.59
C PRO A 11 -1.18 -6.49 -4.81
N SER A 12 -2.15 -5.60 -4.71
CA SER A 12 -3.05 -5.29 -5.80
C SER A 12 -3.36 -3.81 -5.85
N THR A 13 -3.52 -3.27 -7.06
CA THR A 13 -4.03 -1.92 -7.28
C THR A 13 -5.55 -1.99 -7.42
N SER A 14 -6.24 -1.12 -6.73
CA SER A 14 -7.69 -0.93 -6.90
C SER A 14 -8.00 0.55 -6.95
N ALA A 15 -8.40 1.06 -8.10
CA ALA A 15 -8.68 2.49 -8.27
C ALA A 15 -9.97 2.95 -7.54
N THR A 16 -10.83 2.02 -7.11
CA THR A 16 -12.17 2.30 -6.61
C THR A 16 -12.51 1.61 -5.29
N LEU A 17 -11.52 1.08 -4.57
CA LEU A 17 -11.73 0.30 -3.35
C LEU A 17 -12.57 1.07 -2.30
N LEU A 18 -12.22 2.32 -2.07
CA LEU A 18 -12.85 3.17 -1.04
C LEU A 18 -14.01 4.00 -1.57
N LYS A 19 -13.94 4.43 -2.84
CA LYS A 19 -14.99 5.22 -3.49
C LYS A 19 -15.01 4.95 -4.99
N ALA A 20 -16.17 4.55 -5.51
CA ALA A 20 -16.40 4.47 -6.94
C ALA A 20 -16.32 5.87 -7.59
N ALA A 21 -15.98 5.92 -8.88
CA ALA A 21 -15.88 7.16 -9.64
C ALA A 21 -17.24 7.90 -9.68
N ALA A 22 -17.31 9.05 -9.01
CA ALA A 22 -18.47 9.93 -9.01
C ALA A 22 -18.06 11.36 -8.67
N GLY A 23 -18.81 12.34 -9.16
CA GLY A 23 -18.62 13.73 -8.79
C GLY A 23 -18.90 13.97 -7.30
N ILE A 24 -18.22 14.95 -6.71
CA ILE A 24 -18.43 15.42 -5.36
C ILE A 24 -18.92 16.87 -5.47
N SER A 25 -20.11 17.15 -4.91
CA SER A 25 -20.85 18.39 -5.18
C SER A 25 -20.41 19.58 -4.33
N GLY A 26 -19.55 19.38 -3.33
CA GLY A 26 -19.09 20.44 -2.43
C GLY A 26 -18.16 19.93 -1.35
N ALA A 27 -17.70 20.86 -0.53
CA ALA A 27 -16.86 20.52 0.62
C ALA A 27 -17.63 19.61 1.60
N GLY A 28 -16.97 18.61 2.13
CA GLY A 28 -17.55 17.71 3.13
C GLY A 28 -16.98 16.31 3.14
N ALA A 29 -17.61 15.45 3.93
CA ALA A 29 -17.21 14.08 4.07
C ALA A 29 -17.57 13.26 2.81
N VAL A 30 -16.60 12.52 2.31
CA VAL A 30 -16.79 11.58 1.21
C VAL A 30 -17.38 10.28 1.76
N THR A 31 -18.44 9.78 1.14
CA THR A 31 -19.00 8.47 1.51
C THR A 31 -18.07 7.37 1.03
N LEU A 32 -17.53 6.58 1.97
CA LEU A 32 -16.65 5.46 1.69
C LEU A 32 -17.45 4.15 1.57
N LEU A 33 -17.01 3.28 0.65
CA LEU A 33 -17.58 1.95 0.45
C LEU A 33 -17.13 0.96 1.53
N THR A 34 -15.91 1.15 2.02
CA THR A 34 -15.30 0.39 3.11
C THR A 34 -14.29 1.27 3.84
N ASN A 35 -14.00 0.93 5.07
CA ASN A 35 -12.94 1.54 5.85
C ASN A 35 -11.65 0.69 5.84
N ASP A 36 -11.76 -0.59 5.56
CA ASP A 36 -10.63 -1.51 5.52
C ASP A 36 -9.88 -1.36 4.20
N VAL A 37 -8.61 -0.99 4.30
CA VAL A 37 -7.73 -0.80 3.14
C VAL A 37 -6.90 -2.04 2.91
N SER A 38 -6.52 -2.76 3.96
CA SER A 38 -5.63 -3.91 3.89
C SER A 38 -5.81 -4.83 5.10
N PRO A 39 -5.44 -6.12 4.96
CA PRO A 39 -5.37 -7.03 6.10
C PRO A 39 -4.52 -6.48 7.23
N SER A 40 -4.84 -6.90 8.46
CA SER A 40 -4.13 -6.46 9.67
C SER A 40 -2.60 -6.56 9.54
N GLY A 41 -1.91 -5.52 9.98
CA GLY A 41 -0.45 -5.44 9.93
C GLY A 41 0.15 -5.01 8.60
N THR A 42 -0.68 -4.78 7.58
CA THR A 42 -0.24 -4.26 6.27
C THR A 42 -1.03 -3.03 5.89
N GLY A 43 -0.61 -2.31 4.86
CA GLY A 43 -1.33 -1.15 4.36
C GLY A 43 -0.88 -0.71 2.98
N TYR A 44 -1.74 0.04 2.33
CA TYR A 44 -1.50 0.62 1.01
C TYR A 44 -1.46 2.14 1.07
N LYS A 45 -0.76 2.74 0.12
CA LYS A 45 -0.98 4.16 -0.21
C LYS A 45 -2.33 4.30 -0.88
N LEU A 46 -3.05 5.36 -0.52
CA LEU A 46 -4.28 5.71 -1.20
C LEU A 46 -3.99 6.34 -2.57
N LEU A 47 -4.86 6.06 -3.52
CA LEU A 47 -4.84 6.59 -4.87
C LEU A 47 -6.12 7.40 -5.08
N PHE A 48 -5.96 8.69 -5.39
CA PHE A 48 -7.03 9.60 -5.79
C PHE A 48 -6.95 9.78 -7.30
N THR A 49 -7.99 9.43 -8.03
CA THR A 49 -8.06 9.60 -9.48
C THR A 49 -9.12 10.64 -9.80
N SER A 50 -8.72 11.73 -10.42
CA SER A 50 -9.59 12.84 -10.84
C SER A 50 -9.79 12.82 -12.35
N ALA A 51 -11.04 12.89 -12.81
CA ALA A 51 -11.37 13.03 -14.23
C ALA A 51 -11.33 14.49 -14.72
N GLY A 52 -11.35 15.46 -13.80
CA GLY A 52 -11.27 16.89 -14.06
C GLY A 52 -10.03 17.55 -13.44
N ASN A 53 -9.99 18.87 -13.46
CA ASN A 53 -8.92 19.63 -12.82
C ASN A 53 -9.25 19.91 -11.37
N ASP A 54 -8.76 19.07 -10.47
CA ASP A 54 -8.97 19.13 -9.03
C ASP A 54 -7.76 19.66 -8.26
N THR A 55 -6.80 20.34 -8.93
CA THR A 55 -5.60 20.88 -8.26
C THR A 55 -5.89 21.98 -7.25
N GLY A 56 -7.08 22.58 -7.31
CA GLY A 56 -7.55 23.60 -6.35
C GLY A 56 -8.24 23.03 -5.12
N ILE A 57 -8.43 21.71 -5.03
CA ILE A 57 -9.08 21.06 -3.90
C ILE A 57 -8.12 20.09 -3.20
N THR A 58 -8.42 19.83 -1.94
CA THR A 58 -7.65 18.90 -1.11
C THR A 58 -8.55 17.83 -0.51
N PHE A 59 -7.96 16.67 -0.29
CA PHE A 59 -8.56 15.53 0.40
C PHE A 59 -7.86 15.34 1.74
N THR A 60 -8.56 15.58 2.84
CA THR A 60 -8.07 15.34 4.19
C THR A 60 -8.43 13.91 4.60
N ILE A 61 -7.44 13.07 4.71
CA ILE A 61 -7.57 11.66 5.11
C ILE A 61 -7.40 11.58 6.63
N THR A 62 -8.26 10.84 7.31
CA THR A 62 -8.06 10.39 8.69
C THR A 62 -8.10 8.88 8.72
N GLY A 63 -7.08 8.26 9.32
CA GLY A 63 -6.98 6.80 9.31
C GLY A 63 -5.84 6.27 10.17
N ILE A 64 -5.74 4.96 10.28
CA ILE A 64 -4.68 4.25 11.00
C ILE A 64 -3.62 3.87 9.97
N LYS A 65 -2.40 4.38 10.18
CA LYS A 65 -1.26 4.05 9.31
C LYS A 65 -0.55 2.78 9.74
N VAL A 66 0.12 2.16 8.79
CA VAL A 66 1.04 1.04 9.05
C VAL A 66 2.12 1.47 10.05
N GLY A 67 2.46 0.57 10.96
CA GLY A 67 3.46 0.83 12.01
C GLY A 67 2.90 1.54 13.24
N SER A 68 1.63 1.96 13.25
CA SER A 68 1.01 2.48 14.48
C SER A 68 0.91 1.37 15.52
N LEU A 69 1.59 1.54 16.65
CA LEU A 69 1.57 0.57 17.76
C LEU A 69 0.32 0.71 18.62
N THR A 70 -0.26 1.89 18.65
CA THR A 70 -1.40 2.25 19.51
C THR A 70 -2.73 2.22 18.76
N GLY A 71 -2.71 2.07 17.43
CA GLY A 71 -3.90 2.19 16.61
C GLY A 71 -4.46 3.63 16.52
N GLU A 72 -3.64 4.62 16.89
CA GLU A 72 -4.07 6.02 16.81
C GLU A 72 -4.25 6.46 15.36
N ALA A 73 -5.33 7.21 15.14
CA ALA A 73 -5.59 7.82 13.86
C ALA A 73 -4.60 8.96 13.58
N THR A 74 -4.16 9.05 12.34
CA THR A 74 -3.35 10.16 11.81
C THR A 74 -4.10 10.87 10.70
N THR A 75 -3.74 12.13 10.47
CA THR A 75 -4.34 12.95 9.42
C THR A 75 -3.28 13.27 8.37
N GLU A 76 -3.69 13.26 7.10
CA GLU A 76 -2.86 13.66 5.95
C GLU A 76 -3.72 14.42 4.95
N VAL A 77 -3.13 15.43 4.30
CA VAL A 77 -3.78 16.19 3.24
C VAL A 77 -3.13 15.85 1.90
N VAL A 78 -3.94 15.47 0.93
CA VAL A 78 -3.54 15.20 -0.45
C VAL A 78 -4.19 16.23 -1.37
N THR A 79 -3.40 16.90 -2.20
CA THR A 79 -3.93 17.80 -3.24
C THR A 79 -4.43 16.97 -4.41
N GLY A 80 -5.58 17.34 -4.96
CA GLY A 80 -6.15 16.71 -6.13
C GLY A 80 -5.28 16.89 -7.38
N ALA A 81 -5.54 16.08 -8.41
CA ALA A 81 -4.81 16.10 -9.67
C ALA A 81 -5.62 16.76 -10.80
N SER A 82 -4.97 17.15 -11.88
CA SER A 82 -5.62 17.62 -13.11
C SER A 82 -5.73 16.45 -14.09
N ALA A 83 -6.92 15.90 -14.25
CA ALA A 83 -7.20 14.75 -15.11
C ALA A 83 -6.14 13.63 -14.94
N GLY A 84 -5.92 13.22 -13.70
CA GLY A 84 -4.83 12.31 -13.37
C GLY A 84 -4.94 11.74 -11.96
N THR A 85 -3.81 11.35 -11.39
CA THR A 85 -3.75 10.69 -10.08
C THR A 85 -2.87 11.46 -9.10
N ALA A 86 -3.30 11.44 -7.82
CA ALA A 86 -2.50 11.83 -6.68
C ALA A 86 -2.50 10.68 -5.66
N SER A 87 -1.47 10.58 -4.84
CA SER A 87 -1.39 9.52 -3.84
C SER A 87 -0.99 10.05 -2.48
N SER A 88 -1.44 9.34 -1.42
CA SER A 88 -0.97 9.61 -0.07
C SER A 88 0.52 9.33 0.10
N SER A 89 1.15 10.01 1.05
CA SER A 89 2.52 9.71 1.48
C SER A 89 2.52 8.53 2.44
N ASN A 90 1.52 8.46 3.32
CA ASN A 90 1.36 7.38 4.30
C ASN A 90 0.73 6.13 3.69
N PHE A 91 1.01 5.00 4.33
CA PHE A 91 0.37 3.71 4.08
C PHE A 91 -0.70 3.48 5.15
N TYR A 92 -1.93 3.23 4.74
CA TYR A 92 -3.07 3.06 5.62
C TYR A 92 -3.52 1.60 5.71
N THR A 93 -3.83 1.14 6.91
CA THR A 93 -4.52 -0.13 7.17
C THR A 93 -6.03 0.10 7.17
N VAL A 94 -6.46 1.20 7.80
CA VAL A 94 -7.87 1.61 7.92
C VAL A 94 -7.97 3.09 7.61
N VAL A 95 -8.99 3.48 6.85
CA VAL A 95 -9.36 4.89 6.61
C VAL A 95 -10.71 5.14 7.27
N THR A 96 -10.72 6.00 8.27
CA THR A 96 -11.96 6.32 9.01
C THR A 96 -12.79 7.40 8.32
N SER A 97 -12.10 8.36 7.66
CA SER A 97 -12.79 9.39 6.88
C SER A 97 -11.88 9.99 5.80
N VAL A 98 -12.51 10.49 4.75
CA VAL A 98 -11.92 11.42 3.79
C VAL A 98 -12.84 12.63 3.69
N VAL A 99 -12.27 13.83 3.83
CA VAL A 99 -13.01 15.09 3.71
C VAL A 99 -12.44 15.87 2.54
N GLU A 100 -13.29 16.30 1.62
CA GLU A 100 -12.94 17.14 0.49
C GLU A 100 -13.17 18.60 0.80
N SER A 101 -12.27 19.48 0.34
CA SER A 101 -12.33 20.92 0.62
C SER A 101 -13.28 21.72 -0.29
N GLY A 102 -13.74 21.13 -1.39
CA GLY A 102 -14.61 21.81 -2.37
C GLY A 102 -15.25 20.82 -3.34
N ALA A 103 -16.03 21.34 -4.30
CA ALA A 103 -16.62 20.53 -5.35
C ALA A 103 -15.55 20.04 -6.33
N SER A 104 -15.59 18.77 -6.72
CA SER A 104 -14.72 18.23 -7.77
C SER A 104 -15.12 18.71 -9.16
N ALA A 105 -14.14 18.98 -10.01
CA ALA A 105 -14.36 19.39 -11.40
C ALA A 105 -14.80 18.21 -12.31
N GLY A 106 -14.78 17.00 -11.80
CA GLY A 106 -15.19 15.80 -12.51
C GLY A 106 -15.41 14.64 -11.54
N ASN A 107 -15.48 13.43 -12.09
CA ASN A 107 -15.58 12.25 -11.24
C ASN A 107 -14.28 12.01 -10.50
N VAL A 108 -14.38 11.71 -9.21
CA VAL A 108 -13.27 11.31 -8.35
C VAL A 108 -13.50 9.90 -7.86
N SER A 109 -12.49 9.04 -7.98
CA SER A 109 -12.45 7.74 -7.31
C SER A 109 -11.32 7.69 -6.29
N ILE A 110 -11.50 6.89 -5.24
CA ILE A 110 -10.50 6.68 -4.20
C ILE A 110 -10.26 5.18 -4.06
N GLY A 111 -9.03 4.79 -4.16
CA GLY A 111 -8.62 3.41 -4.05
C GLY A 111 -7.22 3.26 -3.48
N THR A 112 -6.50 2.22 -3.91
CA THR A 112 -5.15 1.90 -3.45
C THR A 112 -4.17 1.83 -4.61
N THR A 113 -2.94 2.22 -4.36
CA THR A 113 -1.81 1.93 -5.26
C THR A 113 -1.37 0.47 -5.07
N GLY A 114 -0.56 -0.06 -5.99
CA GLY A 114 0.09 -1.37 -5.80
C GLY A 114 1.22 -1.37 -4.75
N SER A 115 1.56 -0.21 -4.17
CA SER A 115 2.60 -0.10 -3.15
C SER A 115 2.09 -0.61 -1.81
N LEU A 116 2.70 -1.67 -1.30
CA LEU A 116 2.36 -2.34 -0.06
C LEU A 116 3.44 -2.08 1.00
N ALA A 117 3.00 -1.78 2.22
CA ALA A 117 3.87 -1.73 3.39
C ALA A 117 3.45 -2.74 4.45
N PHE A 118 4.42 -3.22 5.20
CA PHE A 118 4.26 -4.15 6.31
C PHE A 118 4.62 -3.44 7.61
N GLY A 119 3.71 -3.49 8.58
CA GLY A 119 3.98 -3.10 9.95
C GLY A 119 4.76 -4.21 10.68
N ARG A 120 4.49 -4.38 11.96
CA ARG A 120 5.20 -5.37 12.77
C ARG A 120 4.73 -6.80 12.45
N THR A 121 5.48 -7.47 11.58
CA THR A 121 5.29 -8.89 11.24
C THR A 121 6.62 -9.52 10.86
N ARG A 122 6.63 -10.80 10.54
CA ARG A 122 7.80 -11.51 10.03
C ARG A 122 7.52 -12.08 8.66
N ILE A 123 8.37 -11.77 7.69
CA ILE A 123 8.31 -12.37 6.36
C ILE A 123 8.94 -13.77 6.47
N LYS A 124 8.16 -14.79 6.15
CA LYS A 124 8.56 -16.19 6.21
C LYS A 124 8.95 -16.76 4.86
N SER A 125 8.20 -16.40 3.83
CA SER A 125 8.54 -16.77 2.46
C SER A 125 7.88 -15.80 1.48
N VAL A 126 8.38 -15.82 0.26
CA VAL A 126 7.85 -15.03 -0.85
C VAL A 126 7.73 -15.94 -2.07
N TYR A 127 6.55 -16.05 -2.63
CA TYR A 127 6.32 -16.63 -3.95
C TYR A 127 6.19 -15.48 -4.95
N TYR A 128 6.80 -15.60 -6.13
CA TYR A 128 6.72 -14.57 -7.16
C TYR A 128 6.70 -15.15 -8.57
N VAL A 129 6.19 -14.35 -9.50
CA VAL A 129 6.17 -14.64 -10.93
C VAL A 129 6.85 -13.50 -11.66
N GLY A 130 7.95 -13.80 -12.34
CA GLY A 130 8.70 -12.83 -13.15
C GLY A 130 7.99 -12.53 -14.47
N ALA A 131 8.19 -11.34 -15.02
CA ALA A 131 7.54 -10.83 -16.24
C ALA A 131 8.30 -11.16 -17.54
N GLY A 132 9.27 -12.07 -17.51
CA GLY A 132 10.08 -12.41 -18.70
C GLY A 132 11.25 -11.45 -18.97
N SER A 133 11.33 -10.31 -18.30
CA SER A 133 12.48 -9.40 -18.29
C SER A 133 13.18 -9.44 -16.95
N ALA A 134 14.48 -9.10 -16.92
CA ALA A 134 15.19 -8.96 -15.66
C ALA A 134 14.47 -7.99 -14.72
N GLY A 135 14.28 -8.39 -13.48
CA GLY A 135 13.52 -7.64 -12.51
C GLY A 135 14.04 -7.82 -11.09
N SER A 136 13.32 -7.26 -10.14
CA SER A 136 13.66 -7.43 -8.73
C SER A 136 12.45 -7.26 -7.83
N LEU A 137 12.51 -7.92 -6.69
CA LEU A 137 11.62 -7.76 -5.56
C LEU A 137 12.49 -7.31 -4.38
N LYS A 138 12.12 -6.20 -3.73
CA LYS A 138 12.89 -5.62 -2.62
C LYS A 138 11.99 -5.28 -1.45
N PHE A 139 12.50 -5.60 -0.26
CA PHE A 139 11.94 -5.13 1.00
C PHE A 139 12.88 -4.11 1.63
N ASN A 140 12.44 -2.87 1.73
CA ASN A 140 13.21 -1.75 2.26
C ASN A 140 12.55 -1.17 3.52
N LEU A 141 13.35 -0.83 4.52
CA LEU A 141 12.86 -0.21 5.76
C LEU A 141 12.55 1.26 5.55
N ASN A 142 11.38 1.70 5.94
CA ASN A 142 10.87 3.08 6.02
C ASN A 142 10.77 3.86 4.71
N SER A 143 11.48 3.51 3.67
CA SER A 143 11.40 4.16 2.35
C SER A 143 11.87 3.22 1.25
N VAL A 144 11.54 3.53 0.00
CA VAL A 144 12.00 2.76 -1.18
C VAL A 144 13.53 2.76 -1.34
N SER A 145 14.22 3.74 -0.75
CA SER A 145 15.68 3.86 -0.68
C SER A 145 16.23 3.59 0.72
N GLY A 146 15.41 3.08 1.63
CA GLY A 146 15.81 2.76 3.00
C GLY A 146 16.70 1.52 3.08
N THR A 147 17.03 1.10 4.30
CA THR A 147 17.85 -0.09 4.52
C THR A 147 17.22 -1.31 3.86
N LEU A 148 17.98 -1.95 2.98
CA LEU A 148 17.56 -3.18 2.30
C LEU A 148 17.54 -4.34 3.29
N LEU A 149 16.39 -5.01 3.40
CA LEU A 149 16.20 -6.20 4.24
C LEU A 149 16.32 -7.48 3.44
N LEU A 150 15.73 -7.49 2.25
CA LEU A 150 15.77 -8.62 1.31
C LEU A 150 15.68 -8.09 -0.11
N GLN A 151 16.49 -8.65 -1.00
CA GLN A 151 16.35 -8.48 -2.43
C GLN A 151 16.37 -9.85 -3.11
N VAL A 152 15.47 -10.03 -4.04
CA VAL A 152 15.45 -11.17 -4.96
C VAL A 152 15.50 -10.60 -6.36
N ASP A 153 16.57 -10.92 -7.10
CA ASP A 153 16.71 -10.53 -8.49
C ASP A 153 16.20 -11.67 -9.40
N THR A 154 15.46 -11.29 -10.43
CA THR A 154 14.94 -12.24 -11.40
C THR A 154 15.71 -12.10 -12.71
N PRO A 155 16.14 -13.21 -13.33
CA PRO A 155 16.83 -13.15 -14.61
C PRO A 155 15.88 -12.71 -15.73
N ALA A 156 16.45 -12.23 -16.83
CA ALA A 156 15.72 -12.14 -18.08
C ALA A 156 15.43 -13.56 -18.59
N SER A 157 14.18 -13.81 -18.98
CA SER A 157 13.73 -15.08 -19.53
C SER A 157 12.85 -14.82 -20.77
N SER A 158 12.81 -15.76 -21.67
CA SER A 158 11.93 -15.69 -22.84
C SER A 158 10.44 -15.90 -22.50
N SER A 159 10.16 -16.35 -21.28
CA SER A 159 8.80 -16.56 -20.76
C SER A 159 8.74 -16.20 -19.29
N SER A 160 7.53 -15.96 -18.77
CA SER A 160 7.31 -15.81 -17.32
C SER A 160 7.70 -17.11 -16.60
N PHE A 161 8.27 -16.96 -15.42
CA PHE A 161 8.65 -18.08 -14.55
C PHE A 161 8.15 -17.78 -13.14
N ALA A 162 7.90 -18.84 -12.39
CA ALA A 162 7.48 -18.77 -10.99
C ALA A 162 8.54 -19.41 -10.10
N ASP A 163 8.82 -18.78 -8.97
CA ASP A 163 9.75 -19.29 -7.98
C ASP A 163 9.35 -18.84 -6.56
N SER A 164 10.02 -19.39 -5.57
CA SER A 164 9.77 -19.04 -4.17
C SER A 164 11.06 -18.97 -3.37
N VAL A 165 11.13 -17.99 -2.48
CA VAL A 165 12.21 -17.85 -1.50
C VAL A 165 11.65 -18.13 -0.12
N THR A 166 12.16 -19.17 0.53
CA THR A 166 11.87 -19.45 1.93
C THR A 166 12.97 -18.82 2.80
N ILE A 167 12.56 -18.07 3.80
CA ILE A 167 13.48 -17.42 4.73
C ILE A 167 13.62 -18.33 5.94
N PRO A 168 14.85 -18.81 6.22
CA PRO A 168 15.10 -19.72 7.34
C PRO A 168 14.71 -19.15 8.70
N ASP A 169 14.56 -20.05 9.66
CA ASP A 169 14.36 -19.75 11.09
C ASP A 169 13.14 -18.88 11.39
N GLU A 170 13.38 -17.76 12.03
CA GLU A 170 12.30 -16.87 12.48
C GLU A 170 11.76 -15.94 11.38
N GLY A 171 12.36 -15.92 10.20
CA GLY A 171 12.02 -14.98 9.13
C GLY A 171 12.62 -13.58 9.34
N ILE A 172 12.28 -12.65 8.44
CA ILE A 172 12.74 -11.26 8.50
C ILE A 172 11.71 -10.41 9.24
N LEU A 173 12.13 -9.78 10.34
CA LEU A 173 11.30 -8.82 11.07
C LEU A 173 11.17 -7.51 10.27
N THR A 174 9.94 -7.10 9.96
CA THR A 174 9.63 -5.94 9.11
C THR A 174 9.69 -4.60 9.85
N GLN A 175 9.68 -4.62 11.18
CA GLN A 175 9.83 -3.46 12.05
C GLN A 175 10.93 -3.75 13.07
N ARG A 176 12.02 -2.98 13.04
CA ARG A 176 13.21 -3.25 13.86
C ARG A 176 13.24 -2.51 15.18
N SER A 177 12.51 -1.42 15.31
CA SER A 177 12.43 -0.65 16.54
C SER A 177 11.03 -0.69 17.15
N ASN A 178 10.92 -0.24 18.41
CA ASN A 178 9.62 0.01 19.04
C ASN A 178 9.03 1.37 18.61
N SER A 179 9.60 2.00 17.59
CA SER A 179 9.06 3.22 17.03
C SER A 179 7.78 2.95 16.24
N SER A 180 6.74 3.73 16.50
CA SER A 180 5.48 3.67 15.75
C SER A 180 5.59 4.13 14.30
N SER A 181 6.79 4.52 13.86
CA SER A 181 7.06 4.97 12.49
C SER A 181 7.80 3.96 11.62
N ASP A 182 8.29 2.85 12.19
CA ASP A 182 8.99 1.84 11.40
C ASP A 182 8.01 0.93 10.65
N PHE A 183 8.29 0.74 9.37
CA PHE A 183 7.55 -0.18 8.49
C PHE A 183 8.47 -0.63 7.35
N THR A 184 8.09 -1.68 6.65
CA THR A 184 8.84 -2.20 5.50
C THR A 184 8.02 -2.04 4.24
N ILE A 185 8.62 -1.48 3.20
CA ILE A 185 7.99 -1.29 1.89
C ILE A 185 8.44 -2.40 0.95
N LEU A 186 7.47 -3.00 0.25
CA LEU A 186 7.69 -3.88 -0.88
C LEU A 186 7.72 -3.06 -2.17
N THR A 187 8.81 -3.17 -2.93
CA THR A 187 8.92 -2.64 -4.28
C THR A 187 9.16 -3.76 -5.28
N LEU A 188 8.49 -3.66 -6.42
CA LEU A 188 8.50 -4.65 -7.48
C LEU A 188 8.96 -4.00 -8.79
N SER A 189 9.82 -4.68 -9.53
CA SER A 189 10.22 -4.33 -10.90
C SER A 189 10.18 -5.58 -11.75
N ASN A 190 9.43 -5.57 -12.86
CA ASN A 190 9.23 -6.71 -13.77
C ASN A 190 8.79 -8.00 -13.05
N ILE A 191 7.93 -7.86 -12.07
CA ILE A 191 7.24 -8.94 -11.35
C ILE A 191 5.75 -8.81 -11.66
N THR A 192 5.14 -9.86 -12.19
CA THR A 192 3.71 -9.87 -12.55
C THR A 192 2.83 -10.26 -11.39
N ASN A 193 3.34 -11.08 -10.48
CA ASN A 193 2.62 -11.50 -9.29
C ASN A 193 3.60 -11.74 -8.14
N VAL A 194 3.19 -11.43 -6.93
CA VAL A 194 3.92 -11.76 -5.70
C VAL A 194 2.94 -12.10 -4.60
N THR A 195 3.25 -13.13 -3.82
CA THR A 195 2.55 -13.47 -2.59
C THR A 195 3.56 -13.52 -1.46
N VAL A 196 3.34 -12.73 -0.43
CA VAL A 196 4.20 -12.66 0.76
C VAL A 196 3.53 -13.43 1.89
N PHE A 197 4.24 -14.38 2.46
CA PHE A 197 3.78 -15.17 3.60
C PHE A 197 4.38 -14.59 4.86
N CYS A 198 3.49 -14.19 5.77
CA CYS A 198 3.84 -13.53 7.03
C CYS A 198 3.34 -14.35 8.23
N GLY A 199 4.00 -14.18 9.40
CA GLY A 199 3.61 -14.84 10.64
C GLY A 199 4.24 -14.19 11.88
#